data_5c4b30e8a2fd06c89d13a813b036032f
#
_entry.id   5c4b30e8a2fd06c89d13a813b036032f
#
_cell.length_a   1.000
_cell.length_b   1.000
_cell.length_c   1.000
_cell.angle_alpha   90.00
_cell.angle_beta   90.00
_cell.angle_gamma   90.00
#
_symmetry.space_group_name_H-M   'P 1'
#
loop_
_entity.id
_entity.type
_entity.pdbx_description
1 polymer ?
#
loop_
_entity_poly.entity_id
_entity_poly.type
_entity_poly.pdbx_seq_one_letter_code
_entity_poly.pdbx_strand_id
1 'polypeptide(L)'
;MQFPLGFKLPDSVTEDYGQFFLRAMMSKDDQTGAVTVPTEVSQDEIFYMTRRDYALMVNGINRLGHQIKQQIGDKQPKLVFQFECCGRGKVFIREEQQSALLKSLHETVGSDVPWLGFFTYGEIGPLAGINQVHNYTCVMAAIY
;
A
#
# COMPACT_ATOMS: atom_id res chain seq x y z
N MET A 1 13.19 -1.75 -8.70
CA MET A 1 12.68 -1.35 -7.36
C MET A 1 12.20 -2.56 -6.54
N GLN A 2 13.07 -3.56 -6.36
CA GLN A 2 12.75 -4.79 -5.61
C GLN A 2 13.01 -4.63 -4.10
N PHE A 3 13.87 -3.69 -3.73
CA PHE A 3 14.36 -3.46 -2.37
C PHE A 3 14.05 -2.01 -1.92
N PRO A 4 12.82 -1.73 -1.44
CA PRO A 4 12.51 -0.42 -0.87
C PRO A 4 13.17 -0.22 0.50
N LEU A 5 13.31 1.03 0.91
CA LEU A 5 13.67 1.37 2.27
C LEU A 5 12.47 1.18 3.20
N GLY A 6 12.67 0.52 4.32
CA GLY A 6 11.66 0.28 5.34
C GLY A 6 12.00 1.01 6.64
N PHE A 7 11.06 1.78 7.15
CA PHE A 7 11.10 2.39 8.47
C PHE A 7 10.21 1.57 9.39
N LYS A 8 10.75 1.10 10.51
CA LYS A 8 10.02 0.22 11.41
C LYS A 8 8.82 0.95 12.02
N LEU A 9 7.64 0.35 11.92
CA LEU A 9 6.45 0.85 12.59
C LEU A 9 6.44 0.46 14.08
N PRO A 10 5.78 1.26 14.94
CA PRO A 10 5.52 0.87 16.32
C PRO A 10 4.77 -0.47 16.39
N ASP A 11 5.12 -1.31 17.33
CA ASP A 11 4.52 -2.64 17.48
C ASP A 11 2.98 -2.58 17.65
N SER A 12 2.46 -1.47 18.19
CA SER A 12 1.02 -1.23 18.38
C SER A 12 0.20 -1.15 17.09
N VAL A 13 0.84 -0.96 15.93
CA VAL A 13 0.15 -0.85 14.62
C VAL A 13 0.60 -1.91 13.62
N THR A 14 1.52 -2.79 13.98
CA THR A 14 2.09 -3.76 13.04
C THR A 14 1.10 -4.84 12.60
N GLU A 15 0.11 -5.16 13.41
CA GLU A 15 -0.93 -6.12 13.06
C GLU A 15 -1.79 -5.60 11.89
N ASP A 16 -2.14 -4.32 11.91
CA ASP A 16 -2.98 -3.68 10.89
C ASP A 16 -2.21 -3.30 9.62
N TYR A 17 -0.97 -2.81 9.77
CA TYR A 17 -0.22 -2.19 8.67
C TYR A 17 1.03 -2.97 8.22
N GLY A 18 1.46 -3.98 8.98
CA GLY A 18 2.72 -4.69 8.77
C GLY A 18 3.90 -4.04 9.50
N GLN A 19 5.09 -4.61 9.35
CA GLN A 19 6.26 -4.22 10.16
C GLN A 19 6.92 -2.91 9.72
N PHE A 20 6.79 -2.56 8.44
CA PHE A 20 7.55 -1.46 7.86
C PHE A 20 6.66 -0.51 7.06
N PHE A 21 6.95 0.75 7.23
CA PHE A 21 6.52 1.81 6.36
C PHE A 21 7.55 1.98 5.24
N LEU A 22 7.12 1.79 4.00
CA LEU A 22 8.05 1.70 2.86
C LEU A 22 8.25 3.04 2.17
N ARG A 23 9.48 3.28 1.71
CA ARG A 23 9.85 4.44 0.88
C ARG A 23 10.51 3.98 -0.42
N ALA A 24 10.09 4.60 -1.51
CA ALA A 24 10.74 4.40 -2.79
C ALA A 24 12.04 5.18 -2.86
N MET A 25 13.10 4.55 -3.35
CA MET A 25 14.31 5.25 -3.77
C MET A 25 14.06 5.86 -5.15
N MET A 26 14.02 7.20 -5.23
CA MET A 26 13.68 7.93 -6.45
C MET A 26 14.88 8.14 -7.35
N SER A 27 16.02 8.46 -6.76
CA SER A 27 17.27 8.66 -7.48
C SER A 27 18.47 8.32 -6.62
N LYS A 28 19.62 8.15 -7.26
CA LYS A 28 20.93 7.95 -6.65
C LYS A 28 21.91 8.91 -7.29
N ASP A 29 22.70 9.55 -6.46
CA ASP A 29 23.88 10.29 -6.88
C ASP A 29 25.11 9.38 -6.78
N ASP A 30 25.72 9.06 -7.92
CA ASP A 30 26.88 8.16 -7.95
C ASP A 30 28.18 8.80 -7.45
N GLN A 31 28.25 10.13 -7.36
CA GLN A 31 29.44 10.83 -6.84
C GLN A 31 29.46 10.86 -5.32
N THR A 32 28.31 11.13 -4.70
CA THR A 32 28.19 11.25 -3.25
C THR A 32 27.67 9.98 -2.59
N GLY A 33 27.05 9.06 -3.36
CA GLY A 33 26.35 7.89 -2.85
C GLY A 33 24.97 8.22 -2.24
N ALA A 34 24.54 9.47 -2.32
CA ALA A 34 23.27 9.90 -1.75
C ALA A 34 22.07 9.26 -2.48
N VAL A 35 21.03 8.96 -1.73
CA VAL A 35 19.75 8.44 -2.24
C VAL A 35 18.64 9.41 -1.88
N THR A 36 17.81 9.75 -2.88
CA THR A 36 16.64 10.60 -2.66
C THR A 36 15.40 9.75 -2.42
N VAL A 37 14.64 10.10 -1.40
CA VAL A 37 13.32 9.53 -1.09
C VAL A 37 12.24 10.62 -1.13
N PRO A 38 10.96 10.30 -1.40
CA PRO A 38 9.91 11.30 -1.62
C PRO A 38 9.31 11.88 -0.33
N THR A 39 10.02 11.80 0.79
CA THR A 39 9.60 12.37 2.08
C THR A 39 10.81 12.84 2.86
N GLU A 40 10.56 13.67 3.88
CA GLU A 40 11.58 14.00 4.87
C GLU A 40 12.01 12.75 5.63
N VAL A 41 13.29 12.68 5.94
CA VAL A 41 13.91 11.67 6.79
C VAL A 41 14.72 12.42 7.84
N SER A 42 14.49 12.10 9.10
CA SER A 42 15.22 12.73 10.20
C SER A 42 16.68 12.31 10.17
N GLN A 43 17.55 13.20 10.67
CA GLN A 43 18.94 12.82 10.89
C GLN A 43 19.00 11.65 11.89
N ASP A 44 19.89 10.70 11.62
CA ASP A 44 20.09 9.49 12.43
C ASP A 44 18.89 8.51 12.43
N GLU A 45 17.91 8.70 11.53
CA GLU A 45 16.79 7.77 11.33
C GLU A 45 17.28 6.38 10.89
N ILE A 46 16.80 5.35 11.57
CA ILE A 46 17.16 3.97 11.24
C ILE A 46 16.22 3.44 10.17
N PHE A 47 16.76 2.98 9.06
CA PHE A 47 16.02 2.29 8.02
C PHE A 47 16.59 0.90 7.73
N TYR A 48 15.80 0.08 7.11
CA TYR A 48 16.12 -1.29 6.75
C TYR A 48 16.01 -1.48 5.24
N MET A 49 16.92 -2.26 4.67
CA MET A 49 16.74 -2.76 3.31
C MET A 49 15.69 -3.86 3.36
N THR A 50 14.53 -3.60 2.78
CA THR A 50 13.44 -4.57 2.75
C THR A 50 13.35 -5.25 1.39
N ARG A 51 12.71 -6.42 1.35
CA ARG A 51 12.41 -7.13 0.11
C ARG A 51 10.90 -7.25 -0.06
N ARG A 52 10.44 -6.96 -1.25
CA ARG A 52 9.03 -7.13 -1.60
C ARG A 52 8.72 -8.61 -1.77
N ASP A 53 7.57 -9.02 -1.26
CA ASP A 53 7.10 -10.39 -1.29
C ASP A 53 5.64 -10.46 -1.73
N TYR A 54 5.33 -11.32 -2.70
CA TYR A 54 3.98 -11.44 -3.24
C TYR A 54 2.98 -11.98 -2.22
N ALA A 55 3.37 -12.95 -1.39
CA ALA A 55 2.48 -13.51 -0.37
C ALA A 55 2.11 -12.45 0.68
N LEU A 56 3.07 -11.60 1.08
CA LEU A 56 2.79 -10.47 1.97
C LEU A 56 1.87 -9.43 1.32
N MET A 57 1.97 -9.22 0.00
CA MET A 57 1.03 -8.36 -0.74
C MET A 57 -0.38 -8.93 -0.73
N VAL A 58 -0.55 -10.23 -0.95
CA VAL A 58 -1.85 -10.94 -0.86
C VAL A 58 -2.45 -10.76 0.53
N ASN A 59 -1.66 -11.02 1.58
CA ASN A 59 -2.12 -10.85 2.97
C ASN A 59 -2.52 -9.40 3.27
N GLY A 60 -1.80 -8.42 2.75
CA GLY A 60 -2.12 -7.00 2.89
C GLY A 60 -3.43 -6.61 2.22
N ILE A 61 -3.69 -7.11 1.02
CA ILE A 61 -4.96 -6.89 0.29
C ILE A 61 -6.13 -7.54 1.03
N ASN A 62 -5.96 -8.75 1.53
CA ASN A 62 -7.01 -9.43 2.29
C ASN A 62 -7.34 -8.66 3.58
N ARG A 63 -6.33 -8.20 4.34
CA ARG A 63 -6.57 -7.35 5.51
C ARG A 63 -7.32 -6.07 5.14
N LEU A 64 -6.89 -5.37 4.08
CA LEU A 64 -7.55 -4.15 3.60
C LEU A 64 -9.03 -4.40 3.25
N GLY A 65 -9.34 -5.47 2.52
CA GLY A 65 -10.71 -5.86 2.20
C GLY A 65 -11.56 -6.09 3.45
N HIS A 66 -11.02 -6.82 4.43
CA HIS A 66 -11.72 -7.07 5.69
C HIS A 66 -11.91 -5.78 6.53
N GLN A 67 -10.91 -4.92 6.60
CA GLN A 67 -11.01 -3.63 7.31
C GLN A 67 -12.11 -2.75 6.70
N ILE A 68 -12.14 -2.62 5.38
CA ILE A 68 -13.21 -1.88 4.67
C ILE A 68 -14.57 -2.52 4.96
N LYS A 69 -14.68 -3.84 4.89
CA LYS A 69 -15.94 -4.54 5.17
C LYS A 69 -16.43 -4.33 6.60
N GLN A 70 -15.52 -4.37 7.57
CA GLN A 70 -15.86 -4.05 8.97
C GLN A 70 -16.35 -2.61 9.15
N GLN A 71 -15.70 -1.64 8.49
CA GLN A 71 -16.09 -0.23 8.57
C GLN A 71 -17.45 0.05 7.92
N ILE A 72 -17.74 -0.61 6.81
CA ILE A 72 -19.04 -0.50 6.13
C ILE A 72 -20.15 -1.17 6.95
N GLY A 73 -19.85 -2.29 7.64
CA GLY A 73 -20.83 -3.12 8.33
C GLY A 73 -21.86 -3.71 7.37
N ASP A 74 -23.14 -3.58 7.74
CA ASP A 74 -24.26 -4.09 6.93
C ASP A 74 -24.70 -3.14 5.80
N LYS A 75 -24.06 -1.97 5.67
CA LYS A 75 -24.38 -1.02 4.61
C LYS A 75 -23.85 -1.52 3.27
N GLN A 76 -24.56 -1.16 2.20
CA GLN A 76 -24.15 -1.44 0.84
C GLN A 76 -23.32 -0.26 0.29
N PRO A 77 -22.08 -0.48 -0.12
CA PRO A 77 -21.31 0.58 -0.79
C PRO A 77 -21.99 0.98 -2.09
N LYS A 78 -21.99 2.28 -2.39
CA LYS A 78 -22.46 2.85 -3.65
C LYS A 78 -21.34 2.99 -4.67
N LEU A 79 -20.11 3.16 -4.16
CA LEU A 79 -18.91 3.32 -4.98
C LEU A 79 -17.69 3.00 -4.12
N VAL A 80 -16.71 2.33 -4.71
CA VAL A 80 -15.41 2.10 -4.09
C VAL A 80 -14.33 2.77 -4.95
N PHE A 81 -13.50 3.59 -4.32
CA PHE A 81 -12.26 4.09 -4.90
C PHE A 81 -11.09 3.22 -4.48
N GLN A 82 -10.20 2.93 -5.44
CA GLN A 82 -8.95 2.20 -5.19
C GLN A 82 -7.78 2.92 -5.85
N PHE A 83 -6.83 3.36 -5.05
CA PHE A 83 -5.57 3.96 -5.51
C PHE A 83 -4.43 3.02 -5.14
N GLU A 84 -3.77 2.47 -6.15
CA GLU A 84 -2.73 1.47 -5.95
C GLU A 84 -1.40 1.98 -6.47
N CYS A 85 -0.36 1.88 -5.67
CA CYS A 85 0.98 2.24 -6.10
C CYS A 85 1.40 1.44 -7.34
N CYS A 86 1.89 2.13 -8.37
CA CYS A 86 2.40 1.49 -9.59
C CYS A 86 3.48 0.44 -9.28
N GLY A 87 4.21 0.63 -8.21
CA GLY A 87 5.17 -0.33 -7.70
C GLY A 87 4.54 -1.66 -7.26
N ARG A 88 3.23 -1.75 -7.00
CA ARG A 88 2.50 -2.99 -6.70
C ARG A 88 1.94 -3.68 -7.94
N GLY A 89 1.89 -2.99 -9.08
CA GLY A 89 1.37 -3.50 -10.34
C GLY A 89 2.41 -4.20 -11.21
N LYS A 90 2.30 -4.02 -12.50
CA LYS A 90 3.10 -4.69 -13.56
C LYS A 90 4.63 -4.54 -13.43
N VAL A 91 5.10 -3.56 -12.67
CA VAL A 91 6.53 -3.38 -12.37
C VAL A 91 7.09 -4.48 -11.48
N PHE A 92 6.23 -5.14 -10.69
CA PHE A 92 6.65 -6.15 -9.72
C PHE A 92 5.99 -7.50 -9.90
N ILE A 93 4.69 -7.54 -10.22
CA ILE A 93 3.90 -8.76 -10.34
C ILE A 93 3.40 -8.97 -11.76
N ARG A 94 3.12 -10.22 -12.10
CA ARG A 94 2.53 -10.58 -13.40
C ARG A 94 1.07 -10.14 -13.46
N GLU A 95 0.55 -10.01 -14.66
CA GLU A 95 -0.82 -9.58 -14.89
C GLU A 95 -1.86 -10.53 -14.27
N GLU A 96 -1.61 -11.83 -14.32
CA GLU A 96 -2.49 -12.84 -13.70
C GLU A 96 -2.51 -12.70 -12.18
N GLN A 97 -1.37 -12.42 -11.55
CA GLN A 97 -1.26 -12.20 -10.12
C GLN A 97 -1.98 -10.92 -9.69
N GLN A 98 -1.88 -9.86 -10.49
CA GLN A 98 -2.60 -8.61 -10.25
C GLN A 98 -4.11 -8.82 -10.37
N SER A 99 -4.57 -9.51 -11.40
CA SER A 99 -5.98 -9.84 -11.60
C SER A 99 -6.54 -10.68 -10.44
N ALA A 100 -5.75 -11.62 -9.92
CA ALA A 100 -6.13 -12.42 -8.75
C ALA A 100 -6.28 -11.56 -7.48
N LEU A 101 -5.37 -10.60 -7.26
CA LEU A 101 -5.46 -9.67 -6.12
C LEU A 101 -6.72 -8.80 -6.20
N LEU A 102 -6.99 -8.23 -7.38
CA LEU A 102 -8.18 -7.40 -7.59
C LEU A 102 -9.46 -8.20 -7.41
N LYS A 103 -9.52 -9.42 -7.97
CA LYS A 103 -10.67 -10.31 -7.81
C LYS A 103 -10.95 -10.62 -6.35
N SER A 104 -9.94 -11.01 -5.58
CA SER A 104 -10.08 -11.30 -4.14
C SER A 104 -10.62 -10.10 -3.36
N LEU A 105 -10.15 -8.88 -3.70
CA LEU A 105 -10.59 -7.66 -3.05
C LEU A 105 -12.05 -7.33 -3.39
N HIS A 106 -12.44 -7.44 -4.67
CA HIS A 106 -13.81 -7.23 -5.13
C HIS A 106 -14.78 -8.23 -4.48
N GLU A 107 -14.41 -9.51 -4.40
CA GLU A 107 -15.21 -10.55 -3.74
C GLU A 107 -15.43 -10.26 -2.25
N THR A 108 -14.43 -9.70 -1.57
CA THR A 108 -14.51 -9.39 -0.13
C THR A 108 -15.37 -8.15 0.14
N VAL A 109 -15.20 -7.09 -0.63
CA VAL A 109 -15.86 -5.78 -0.37
C VAL A 109 -17.22 -5.70 -1.06
N GLY A 110 -17.34 -6.24 -2.26
CA GLY A 110 -18.58 -6.27 -3.05
C GLY A 110 -18.27 -6.25 -4.55
N SER A 111 -18.57 -7.36 -5.24
CA SER A 111 -18.36 -7.51 -6.69
C SER A 111 -19.36 -6.70 -7.52
N ASP A 112 -20.56 -6.46 -6.97
CA ASP A 112 -21.66 -5.79 -7.67
C ASP A 112 -21.67 -4.27 -7.47
N VAL A 113 -20.66 -3.76 -6.76
CA VAL A 113 -20.47 -2.33 -6.49
C VAL A 113 -19.64 -1.70 -7.62
N PRO A 114 -19.96 -0.48 -8.08
CA PRO A 114 -19.06 0.24 -8.96
C PRO A 114 -17.70 0.49 -8.34
N TRP A 115 -16.64 0.20 -9.08
CA TRP A 115 -15.26 0.45 -8.69
C TRP A 115 -14.62 1.45 -9.64
N LEU A 116 -13.91 2.43 -9.08
CA LEU A 116 -13.08 3.38 -9.81
C LEU A 116 -11.71 3.45 -9.17
N GLY A 117 -10.68 3.31 -9.97
CA GLY A 117 -9.32 3.39 -9.46
C GLY A 117 -8.28 3.43 -10.56
N PHE A 118 -7.05 3.72 -10.15
CA PHE A 118 -5.91 3.76 -11.06
C PHE A 118 -4.61 3.57 -10.29
N PHE A 119 -3.52 3.33 -11.03
CA PHE A 119 -2.19 3.30 -10.47
C PHE A 119 -1.66 4.70 -10.21
N THR A 120 -1.02 4.86 -9.05
CA THR A 120 -0.43 6.11 -8.56
C THR A 120 1.07 5.95 -8.30
N TYR A 121 1.79 7.05 -8.20
CA TYR A 121 3.21 7.05 -7.81
C TYR A 121 3.42 7.25 -6.31
N GLY A 122 2.42 7.76 -5.63
CA GLY A 122 2.37 7.92 -4.19
C GLY A 122 0.92 8.04 -3.76
N GLU A 123 0.61 7.49 -2.63
CA GLU A 123 -0.72 7.45 -2.06
C GLU A 123 -0.77 8.28 -0.78
N ILE A 124 -1.92 8.88 -0.49
CA ILE A 124 -2.19 9.51 0.80
C ILE A 124 -3.31 8.72 1.47
N GLY A 125 -3.02 8.24 2.66
CA GLY A 125 -3.99 7.45 3.43
C GLY A 125 -3.68 7.46 4.92
N PRO A 126 -4.61 6.99 5.74
CA PRO A 126 -4.41 6.93 7.18
C PRO A 126 -3.42 5.84 7.57
N LEU A 127 -2.53 6.19 8.49
CA LEU A 127 -1.72 5.26 9.27
C LEU A 127 -1.93 5.63 10.74
N ALA A 128 -2.51 4.72 11.52
CA ALA A 128 -2.90 4.97 12.90
C ALA A 128 -3.74 6.26 13.09
N GLY A 129 -4.67 6.52 12.16
CA GLY A 129 -5.57 7.68 12.19
C GLY A 129 -4.99 9.00 11.67
N ILE A 130 -3.74 9.01 11.23
CA ILE A 130 -3.09 10.20 10.68
C ILE A 130 -2.80 9.98 9.20
N ASN A 131 -3.26 10.90 8.34
CA ASN A 131 -2.96 10.85 6.90
C ASN A 131 -1.49 11.11 6.64
N GLN A 132 -0.88 10.21 5.90
CA GLN A 132 0.53 10.25 5.51
C GLN A 132 0.70 9.90 4.04
N VAL A 133 1.82 10.32 3.47
CA VAL A 133 2.24 9.88 2.13
C VAL A 133 2.79 8.47 2.24
N HIS A 134 2.35 7.60 1.34
CA HIS A 134 2.76 6.21 1.25
C HIS A 134 3.43 5.90 -0.08
N ASN A 135 4.27 4.87 -0.09
CA ASN A 135 4.73 4.20 -1.30
C ASN A 135 4.48 2.69 -1.15
N TYR A 136 4.28 2.01 -2.27
CA TYR A 136 4.03 0.56 -2.31
C TYR A 136 2.77 0.14 -1.55
N THR A 137 1.78 1.00 -1.47
CA THR A 137 0.52 0.75 -0.77
C THR A 137 -0.67 0.67 -1.72
N CYS A 138 -1.79 0.24 -1.19
CA CYS A 138 -3.11 0.36 -1.78
C CYS A 138 -3.99 1.12 -0.79
N VAL A 139 -4.58 2.22 -1.22
CA VAL A 139 -5.50 3.02 -0.43
C VAL A 139 -6.89 2.89 -1.01
N MET A 140 -7.87 2.66 -0.15
CA MET A 140 -9.27 2.52 -0.56
C MET A 140 -10.18 3.46 0.22
N ALA A 141 -11.25 3.88 -0.45
CA ALA A 141 -12.35 4.59 0.16
C ALA A 141 -13.70 4.05 -0.36
N ALA A 142 -14.60 3.72 0.54
CA ALA A 142 -15.95 3.28 0.20
C ALA A 142 -16.96 4.36 0.56
N ILE A 143 -17.84 4.70 -0.38
CA ILE A 143 -18.99 5.59 -0.20
C ILE A 143 -20.22 4.72 0.00
N TYR A 144 -20.96 4.91 1.08
CA TYR A 144 -22.13 4.12 1.43
C TYR A 144 -23.27 4.96 2.01
#